data_8fd0f6e2e4defb0efb12278c1d02f5b0
#
_entry.id   8fd0f6e2e4defb0efb12278c1d02f5b0
#
_cell.length_a   1.000
_cell.length_b   1.000
_cell.length_c   1.000
_cell.angle_alpha   90.00
_cell.angle_beta   90.00
_cell.angle_gamma   90.00
#
_symmetry.space_group_name_H-M   'P 1'
#
loop_
_entity.id
_entity.type
_entity.pdbx_description
1 polymer ?
#
loop_
_entity_poly.entity_id
_entity_poly.type
_entity_poly.pdbx_seq_one_letter_code
_entity_poly.pdbx_strand_id
1 'polypeptide(L)'
;MKKNILILFIYVASFSGINAQEDVSNLETYWGSVTSLILTKEQLSNIESFSISDTIKKREIKWVSRYKFYIQSAQKGPVKVIRGNGSFIDQKMKSYFISPESGDKIIFSEIFAYVENEGVRKIPTAIVLVVK
;
A
#
# COMPACT_ATOMS: atom_id res chain seq x y z
N MET A 1 -34.48 -16.01 21.92
CA MET A 1 -34.97 -15.29 21.30
C MET A 1 -34.37 -14.03 21.01
N LYS A 2 -34.78 -13.03 21.49
CA LYS A 2 -34.24 -11.82 21.20
C LYS A 2 -32.79 -11.72 21.47
N LYS A 3 -32.29 -12.47 22.33
CA LYS A 3 -30.93 -12.34 22.62
C LYS A 3 -30.15 -12.78 21.45
N ASN A 4 -30.68 -13.56 20.64
CA ASN A 4 -29.88 -14.08 19.57
C ASN A 4 -29.65 -12.95 18.62
N ILE A 5 -30.56 -12.10 18.54
CA ILE A 5 -30.46 -11.01 17.68
C ILE A 5 -29.34 -10.13 18.10
N LEU A 6 -29.18 -10.08 19.40
CA LEU A 6 -28.14 -9.28 19.89
C LEU A 6 -26.82 -9.76 19.43
N ILE A 7 -26.63 -10.99 19.52
CA ILE A 7 -25.40 -11.57 19.18
C ILE A 7 -25.09 -11.26 17.76
N LEU A 8 -26.04 -11.40 16.93
CA LEU A 8 -25.83 -11.18 15.58
C LEU A 8 -25.37 -9.78 15.38
N PHE A 9 -25.96 -8.87 16.09
CA PHE A 9 -25.64 -7.55 15.98
C PHE A 9 -24.22 -7.28 16.35
N ILE A 10 -23.79 -7.84 17.40
CA ILE A 10 -22.49 -7.64 17.86
C ILE A 10 -21.53 -8.11 16.84
N TYR A 11 -21.82 -9.19 16.23
CA TYR A 11 -20.95 -9.72 15.32
C TYR A 11 -20.75 -8.78 14.17
N VAL A 12 -21.75 -8.18 13.69
CA VAL A 12 -21.66 -7.29 12.63
C VAL A 12 -20.84 -6.12 13.04
N ALA A 13 -21.07 -5.67 14.19
CA ALA A 13 -20.35 -4.52 14.64
C ALA A 13 -18.90 -4.85 14.68
N SER A 14 -18.63 -5.99 15.14
CA SER A 14 -17.26 -6.27 15.30
C SER A 14 -16.55 -6.24 14.00
N PHE A 15 -17.15 -6.64 12.95
CA PHE A 15 -16.40 -6.68 11.84
C PHE A 15 -16.29 -5.44 11.22
N SER A 16 -17.07 -4.60 11.54
CA SER A 16 -16.94 -3.34 10.97
C SER A 16 -15.77 -2.74 11.62
N GLY A 17 -15.34 -3.32 12.62
CA GLY A 17 -14.23 -2.74 13.31
C GLY A 17 -13.13 -2.73 12.34
N ILE A 18 -13.27 -3.37 11.31
CA ILE A 18 -12.33 -3.30 10.44
C ILE A 18 -12.13 -1.99 10.04
N ASN A 19 -12.88 -1.13 10.46
CA ASN A 19 -12.68 0.19 10.21
C ASN A 19 -11.34 0.56 10.51
N ALA A 20 -10.72 -0.13 11.29
CA ALA A 20 -9.37 0.17 11.66
C ALA A 20 -8.61 0.25 10.38
N GLN A 21 -9.10 -0.33 9.36
CA GLN A 21 -8.37 -0.31 8.18
C GLN A 21 -8.51 0.97 7.49
N GLU A 22 -9.36 1.80 7.96
CA GLU A 22 -9.57 3.04 7.32
C GLU A 22 -8.38 3.95 7.42
N ASP A 23 -7.56 3.77 8.41
CA ASP A 23 -6.43 4.63 8.57
C ASP A 23 -5.16 4.00 8.07
N VAL A 24 -5.08 3.81 6.81
CA VAL A 24 -3.87 3.25 6.25
C VAL A 24 -2.91 4.40 6.02
N SER A 25 -1.97 4.57 6.92
CA SER A 25 -0.96 5.61 6.75
C SER A 25 0.38 5.02 6.33
N ASN A 26 0.61 3.76 6.59
CA ASN A 26 1.84 3.11 6.22
C ASN A 26 1.53 1.84 5.43
N LEU A 27 2.02 1.78 4.21
CA LEU A 27 1.86 0.58 3.40
C LEU A 27 2.96 -0.39 3.79
N GLU A 28 2.60 -1.62 4.09
CA GLU A 28 3.58 -2.61 4.48
C GLU A 28 3.67 -3.69 3.43
N THR A 29 4.86 -4.12 3.12
CA THR A 29 5.07 -5.22 2.20
C THR A 29 6.23 -6.07 2.69
N TYR A 30 6.39 -7.24 2.11
CA TYR A 30 7.39 -8.18 2.54
C TYR A 30 8.27 -8.61 1.38
N TRP A 31 9.51 -8.91 1.71
CA TRP A 31 10.48 -9.34 0.70
C TRP A 31 9.94 -10.55 -0.05
N GLY A 32 9.87 -10.42 -1.35
CA GLY A 32 9.41 -11.54 -2.19
C GLY A 32 7.91 -11.67 -2.34
N SER A 33 7.14 -10.70 -1.88
CA SER A 33 5.69 -10.81 -1.96
C SER A 33 5.07 -9.66 -2.73
N VAL A 34 3.81 -9.81 -3.05
CA VAL A 34 3.01 -8.75 -3.64
C VAL A 34 1.88 -8.47 -2.68
N THR A 35 1.79 -7.24 -2.23
CA THR A 35 0.73 -6.82 -1.32
C THR A 35 -0.35 -6.12 -2.13
N SER A 36 -1.59 -6.53 -1.96
CA SER A 36 -2.70 -5.94 -2.70
C SER A 36 -3.73 -5.39 -1.71
N LEU A 37 -4.14 -4.15 -1.91
CA LEU A 37 -5.10 -3.49 -1.05
C LEU A 37 -6.14 -2.77 -1.88
N ILE A 38 -7.37 -2.72 -1.39
CA ILE A 38 -8.45 -1.98 -2.05
C ILE A 38 -8.73 -0.77 -1.15
N LEU A 39 -8.55 0.42 -1.68
CA LEU A 39 -8.62 1.64 -0.88
C LEU A 39 -9.51 2.68 -1.55
N THR A 40 -10.15 3.49 -0.72
CA THR A 40 -10.91 4.63 -1.23
C THR A 40 -9.93 5.76 -1.52
N LYS A 41 -10.38 6.78 -2.22
CA LYS A 41 -9.52 7.93 -2.49
C LYS A 41 -9.13 8.62 -1.19
N GLU A 42 -10.01 8.59 -0.23
CA GLU A 42 -9.70 9.20 1.04
C GLU A 42 -8.59 8.45 1.76
N GLN A 43 -8.65 7.13 1.73
CA GLN A 43 -7.60 6.33 2.33
C GLN A 43 -6.28 6.53 1.60
N LEU A 44 -6.35 6.67 0.28
CA LEU A 44 -5.14 6.90 -0.49
C LEU A 44 -4.50 8.23 -0.10
N SER A 45 -5.30 9.23 0.21
CA SER A 45 -4.74 10.52 0.58
C SER A 45 -4.09 10.49 1.96
N ASN A 46 -4.37 9.47 2.76
CA ASN A 46 -3.79 9.35 4.08
C ASN A 46 -2.49 8.57 4.13
N ILE A 47 -2.09 7.98 3.03
CA ILE A 47 -0.86 7.21 3.00
C ILE A 47 0.32 8.16 3.09
N GLU A 48 1.21 7.91 4.02
CA GLU A 48 2.37 8.76 4.23
C GLU A 48 3.70 8.05 3.99
N SER A 49 3.72 6.75 4.10
CA SER A 49 4.98 6.01 3.95
C SER A 49 4.73 4.54 3.62
N PHE A 50 5.79 3.83 3.32
CA PHE A 50 5.69 2.39 3.23
C PHE A 50 6.92 1.75 3.85
N SER A 51 6.79 0.52 4.27
CA SER A 51 7.87 -0.23 4.90
C SER A 51 7.95 -1.62 4.30
N ILE A 52 9.14 -2.19 4.40
CA ILE A 52 9.42 -3.50 3.85
C ILE A 52 10.07 -4.33 4.94
N SER A 53 9.61 -5.56 5.09
CA SER A 53 10.20 -6.47 6.06
C SER A 53 10.66 -7.74 5.36
N ASP A 54 11.75 -8.31 5.85
CA ASP A 54 12.22 -9.59 5.36
C ASP A 54 11.99 -10.59 6.50
N THR A 55 10.87 -11.28 6.44
CA THR A 55 10.50 -12.19 7.52
C THR A 55 11.16 -13.55 7.40
N ILE A 56 11.75 -13.85 6.26
CA ILE A 56 12.37 -15.16 6.06
C ILE A 56 13.83 -15.14 6.46
N LYS A 57 14.62 -14.30 5.84
CA LYS A 57 16.05 -14.22 6.16
C LYS A 57 16.33 -13.19 7.22
N LYS A 58 15.30 -12.44 7.60
CA LYS A 58 15.40 -11.45 8.67
C LYS A 58 16.51 -10.43 8.47
N ARG A 59 16.73 -10.05 7.22
CA ARG A 59 17.66 -8.97 6.94
C ARG A 59 17.01 -7.66 7.31
N GLU A 60 17.78 -6.78 7.86
CA GLU A 60 17.23 -5.49 8.25
C GLU A 60 17.23 -4.55 7.05
N ILE A 61 16.06 -3.98 6.74
CA ILE A 61 15.92 -3.00 5.68
C ILE A 61 16.05 -1.65 6.35
N LYS A 62 17.14 -0.97 6.08
CA LYS A 62 17.45 0.28 6.78
C LYS A 62 16.60 1.45 6.27
N TRP A 63 16.54 1.62 4.97
CA TRP A 63 15.71 2.67 4.39
C TRP A 63 15.49 2.37 2.91
N VAL A 64 14.43 2.95 2.39
CA VAL A 64 14.13 2.82 0.98
C VAL A 64 14.89 3.91 0.24
N SER A 65 15.59 3.54 -0.80
CA SER A 65 16.36 4.48 -1.60
C SER A 65 15.51 5.12 -2.68
N ARG A 66 14.83 4.33 -3.47
CA ARG A 66 13.99 4.83 -4.55
C ARG A 66 13.00 3.76 -4.98
N TYR A 67 11.98 4.18 -5.70
CA TYR A 67 10.99 3.25 -6.22
C TYR A 67 10.27 3.92 -7.37
N LYS A 68 9.45 3.15 -8.07
CA LYS A 68 8.57 3.68 -9.10
C LYS A 68 7.15 3.28 -8.75
N PHE A 69 6.20 4.12 -9.11
CA PHE A 69 4.83 3.66 -9.07
C PHE A 69 4.16 4.01 -10.39
N TYR A 70 3.20 3.19 -10.76
CA TYR A 70 2.50 3.30 -12.01
C TYR A 70 1.03 3.55 -11.71
N ILE A 71 0.41 4.43 -12.49
CA ILE A 71 -1.02 4.62 -12.38
C ILE A 71 -1.61 4.02 -13.65
N GLN A 72 -2.32 2.94 -13.49
CA GLN A 72 -2.90 2.21 -14.61
C GLN A 72 -4.41 2.37 -14.60
N SER A 73 -4.95 2.98 -15.66
CA SER A 73 -6.37 3.17 -15.75
C SER A 73 -7.04 1.86 -16.15
N ALA A 74 -8.15 1.56 -15.50
CA ALA A 74 -8.91 0.37 -15.82
C ALA A 74 -9.50 0.47 -17.21
N GLN A 75 -9.69 1.67 -17.72
CA GLN A 75 -10.35 1.85 -18.99
C GLN A 75 -9.40 2.12 -20.14
N LYS A 76 -8.34 2.81 -19.91
CA LYS A 76 -7.48 3.24 -20.99
C LYS A 76 -6.16 2.55 -21.10
N GLY A 77 -5.77 1.84 -20.18
CA GLY A 77 -4.52 1.11 -20.28
C GLY A 77 -3.23 1.90 -20.19
N PRO A 78 -3.12 3.09 -20.67
CA PRO A 78 -1.83 3.76 -20.65
C PRO A 78 -1.38 3.93 -19.23
N VAL A 79 -0.11 3.85 -19.05
CA VAL A 79 0.44 3.88 -17.73
C VAL A 79 1.27 5.13 -17.54
N LYS A 80 1.03 5.82 -16.43
CA LYS A 80 1.85 6.95 -16.07
C LYS A 80 2.84 6.46 -15.02
N VAL A 81 4.12 6.70 -15.27
CA VAL A 81 5.18 6.24 -14.38
C VAL A 81 5.71 7.41 -13.59
N ILE A 82 5.79 7.26 -12.28
CA ILE A 82 6.30 8.29 -11.40
C ILE A 82 7.41 7.71 -10.54
N ARG A 83 8.47 8.45 -10.33
CA ARG A 83 9.59 7.99 -9.52
C ARG A 83 9.58 8.67 -8.17
N GLY A 84 9.86 7.90 -7.13
CA GLY A 84 9.93 8.42 -5.78
C GLY A 84 11.25 8.08 -5.13
N ASN A 85 11.61 8.85 -4.11
CA ASN A 85 12.83 8.61 -3.34
C ASN A 85 12.45 8.47 -1.88
N GLY A 86 13.10 7.54 -1.21
CA GLY A 86 12.83 7.31 0.20
C GLY A 86 11.53 6.57 0.43
N SER A 87 11.15 6.44 1.67
CA SER A 87 9.94 5.71 2.04
C SER A 87 8.75 6.62 2.29
N PHE A 88 8.95 7.94 2.25
CA PHE A 88 7.85 8.86 2.50
C PHE A 88 7.19 9.29 1.22
N ILE A 89 5.89 9.42 1.26
CA ILE A 89 5.09 9.85 0.13
C ILE A 89 4.70 11.31 0.40
N ASP A 90 5.33 12.22 -0.32
CA ASP A 90 5.12 13.63 -0.08
C ASP A 90 3.83 14.14 -0.74
N GLN A 91 3.54 15.40 -0.53
CA GLN A 91 2.30 15.97 -1.03
C GLN A 91 2.21 15.96 -2.55
N LYS A 92 3.33 16.12 -3.20
CA LYS A 92 3.31 16.13 -4.64
C LYS A 92 2.92 14.73 -5.14
N MET A 93 3.43 13.70 -4.51
CA MET A 93 3.10 12.33 -4.90
C MET A 93 1.66 12.02 -4.55
N LYS A 94 1.19 12.51 -3.41
CA LYS A 94 -0.19 12.27 -3.02
C LYS A 94 -1.17 12.86 -4.01
N SER A 95 -0.79 13.93 -4.69
CA SER A 95 -1.67 14.54 -5.66
C SER A 95 -1.99 13.58 -6.80
N TYR A 96 -1.13 12.62 -7.06
CA TYR A 96 -1.39 11.64 -8.10
C TYR A 96 -2.38 10.58 -7.63
N PHE A 97 -2.56 10.43 -6.32
CA PHE A 97 -3.47 9.43 -5.78
C PHE A 97 -4.93 9.89 -5.84
N ILE A 98 -5.15 11.16 -6.12
CA ILE A 98 -6.50 11.70 -6.16
C ILE A 98 -7.11 11.57 -7.55
N SER A 99 -6.28 11.54 -8.57
CA SER A 99 -6.76 11.48 -9.93
C SER A 99 -7.36 10.14 -10.36
N PRO A 100 -6.90 9.00 -9.83
CA PRO A 100 -7.47 7.73 -10.28
C PRO A 100 -8.94 7.60 -9.95
N GLU A 101 -9.63 6.87 -10.79
CA GLU A 101 -11.03 6.60 -10.60
C GLU A 101 -11.25 5.17 -10.14
N SER A 102 -12.46 4.85 -9.76
CA SER A 102 -12.78 3.52 -9.28
C SER A 102 -12.33 2.46 -10.30
N GLY A 103 -11.63 1.48 -9.84
CA GLY A 103 -11.10 0.42 -10.70
C GLY A 103 -9.68 0.66 -11.18
N ASP A 104 -9.18 1.86 -11.05
CA ASP A 104 -7.78 2.12 -11.45
C ASP A 104 -6.84 1.50 -10.42
N LYS A 105 -5.60 1.32 -10.81
CA LYS A 105 -4.61 0.74 -9.94
C LYS A 105 -3.40 1.63 -9.80
N ILE A 106 -2.81 1.62 -8.62
CA ILE A 106 -1.55 2.28 -8.37
C ILE A 106 -0.60 1.17 -7.95
N ILE A 107 0.47 0.97 -8.69
CA ILE A 107 1.37 -0.15 -8.47
C ILE A 107 2.75 0.38 -8.12
N PHE A 108 3.22 0.05 -6.92
CA PHE A 108 4.57 0.40 -6.50
C PHE A 108 5.47 -0.78 -6.85
N SER A 109 6.55 -0.53 -7.55
CA SER A 109 7.47 -1.58 -7.93
C SER A 109 8.87 -1.02 -8.14
N GLU A 110 9.80 -1.88 -8.53
CA GLU A 110 11.19 -1.50 -8.70
C GLU A 110 11.68 -0.73 -7.49
N ILE A 111 11.46 -1.32 -6.32
CA ILE A 111 11.82 -0.71 -5.06
C ILE A 111 13.26 -1.08 -4.73
N PHE A 112 14.09 -0.08 -4.44
CA PHE A 112 15.46 -0.30 -4.03
C PHE A 112 15.59 0.18 -2.60
N ALA A 113 16.26 -0.59 -1.79
CA ALA A 113 16.44 -0.23 -0.39
C ALA A 113 17.83 -0.61 0.08
N TYR A 114 18.28 0.03 1.14
CA TYR A 114 19.55 -0.30 1.75
C TYR A 114 19.32 -1.43 2.73
N VAL A 115 19.96 -2.56 2.46
CA VAL A 115 19.82 -3.76 3.29
C VAL A 115 21.10 -3.90 4.09
N GLU A 116 20.97 -4.14 5.38
CA GLU A 116 22.11 -4.26 6.27
C GLU A 116 23.08 -5.28 5.73
N ASN A 117 24.34 -4.90 5.68
CA ASN A 117 25.46 -5.75 5.21
C ASN A 117 25.41 -6.10 3.71
N GLU A 118 24.47 -5.60 2.99
CA GLU A 118 24.36 -5.91 1.56
C GLU A 118 24.34 -4.68 0.67
N GLY A 119 24.15 -3.50 1.24
CA GLY A 119 24.10 -2.28 0.46
C GLY A 119 22.74 -2.09 -0.20
N VAL A 120 22.68 -1.29 -1.24
CA VAL A 120 21.42 -1.01 -1.91
C VAL A 120 21.07 -2.19 -2.80
N ARG A 121 19.89 -2.74 -2.60
CA ARG A 121 19.43 -3.91 -3.33
C ARG A 121 18.04 -3.65 -3.89
N LYS A 122 17.76 -4.25 -5.03
CA LYS A 122 16.41 -4.22 -5.57
C LYS A 122 15.59 -5.23 -4.79
N ILE A 123 14.48 -4.80 -4.22
CA ILE A 123 13.64 -5.66 -3.42
C ILE A 123 12.59 -6.29 -4.33
N PRO A 124 12.51 -7.60 -4.40
CA PRO A 124 11.55 -8.28 -5.28
C PRO A 124 10.15 -8.27 -4.64
N THR A 125 9.51 -7.12 -4.67
CA THR A 125 8.21 -6.97 -4.07
C THR A 125 7.42 -5.90 -4.83
N ALA A 126 6.13 -5.87 -4.62
CA ALA A 126 5.26 -4.87 -5.22
C ALA A 126 4.07 -4.60 -4.31
N ILE A 127 3.52 -3.40 -4.41
CA ILE A 127 2.31 -3.05 -3.70
C ILE A 127 1.31 -2.61 -4.76
N VAL A 128 0.14 -3.24 -4.77
CA VAL A 128 -0.90 -2.92 -5.74
C VAL A 128 -2.08 -2.33 -4.99
N LEU A 129 -2.39 -1.08 -5.26
CA LEU A 129 -3.52 -0.41 -4.65
C LEU A 129 -4.62 -0.32 -5.69
N VAL A 130 -5.77 -0.83 -5.37
CA VAL A 130 -6.93 -0.77 -6.28
C VAL A 130 -7.86 0.29 -5.73
N VAL A 131 -8.24 1.24 -6.57
CA VAL A 131 -9.10 2.33 -6.15
C VAL A 131 -10.54 1.82 -6.09
N LYS A 132 -11.15 2.00 -4.96
CA LYS A 132 -12.50 1.53 -4.74
C LYS A 132 -13.54 2.51 -5.25
#